data_83a73d74f6bfd1f4f3f06b8fe0c18bec
#
_entry.id   83a73d74f6bfd1f4f3f06b8fe0c18bec
#
_cell.length_a   1.000
_cell.length_b   1.000
_cell.length_c   1.000
_cell.angle_alpha   90.00
_cell.angle_beta   90.00
_cell.angle_gamma   90.00
#
_symmetry.space_group_name_H-M   'P 1'
#
loop_
_entity.id
_entity.type
_entity.pdbx_description
1 polymer ?
#
loop_
_entity_poly.entity_id
_entity_poly.type
_entity_poly.pdbx_seq_one_letter_code
_entity_poly.pdbx_strand_id
1 'polypeptide(L)'
;MTIILAYVEDTEGDAAAREAVAESLRRSEPLIAVSAWRDHALDLQRVRHHLEALAPEAAELDIAVVTPDLHDPSDAIIQEAQRENASLIVVGLHRRSRVGKLFLGSTAQRILLEATCSVLAVRSG
;
A
#
# COMPACT_ATOMS: atom_id res chain seq x y z
N MET A 1 -13.70 9.46 -0.61
CA MET A 1 -12.67 8.97 0.30
C MET A 1 -11.51 8.43 -0.52
N THR A 2 -10.47 7.98 0.09
CA THR A 2 -9.21 7.65 -0.59
C THR A 2 -8.70 6.30 -0.09
N ILE A 3 -8.06 5.56 -0.98
CA ILE A 3 -7.40 4.30 -0.63
C ILE A 3 -5.90 4.56 -0.55
N ILE A 4 -5.28 4.08 0.52
CA ILE A 4 -3.83 4.18 0.73
C ILE A 4 -3.21 2.81 0.45
N LEU A 5 -2.19 2.80 -0.41
CA LEU A 5 -1.39 1.61 -0.68
C LEU A 5 -0.02 1.77 -0.03
N ALA A 6 0.35 0.82 0.81
CA ALA A 6 1.72 0.71 1.30
C ALA A 6 2.58 0.17 0.14
N TYR A 7 3.21 1.06 -0.60
CA TYR A 7 3.85 0.74 -1.87
C TYR A 7 5.25 0.17 -1.67
N VAL A 8 5.44 -1.06 -2.10
CA VAL A 8 6.74 -1.74 -2.10
C VAL A 8 6.83 -2.55 -3.39
N GLU A 9 7.96 -2.47 -4.09
CA GLU A 9 8.18 -3.22 -5.34
C GLU A 9 8.80 -4.58 -5.02
N ASP A 10 8.01 -5.48 -4.46
CA ASP A 10 8.39 -6.87 -4.21
C ASP A 10 7.15 -7.75 -4.38
N THR A 11 7.30 -9.05 -4.17
CA THR A 11 6.21 -10.01 -4.42
C THR A 11 4.96 -9.69 -3.59
N GLU A 12 5.14 -9.43 -2.31
CA GLU A 12 4.03 -9.12 -1.40
C GLU A 12 3.46 -7.73 -1.68
N GLY A 13 4.33 -6.77 -1.96
CA GLY A 13 3.91 -5.42 -2.34
C GLY A 13 3.14 -5.41 -3.64
N ASP A 14 3.53 -6.23 -4.60
CA ASP A 14 2.82 -6.35 -5.87
C ASP A 14 1.44 -6.98 -5.69
N ALA A 15 1.32 -7.97 -4.81
CA ALA A 15 0.01 -8.54 -4.47
C ALA A 15 -0.90 -7.49 -3.84
N ALA A 16 -0.36 -6.70 -2.92
CA ALA A 16 -1.11 -5.59 -2.31
C ALA A 16 -1.50 -4.54 -3.36
N ALA A 17 -0.59 -4.24 -4.29
CA ALA A 17 -0.85 -3.26 -5.35
C ALA A 17 -2.02 -3.69 -6.24
N ARG A 18 -2.06 -4.97 -6.64
CA ARG A 18 -3.17 -5.49 -7.44
C ARG A 18 -4.50 -5.34 -6.70
N GLU A 19 -4.53 -5.67 -5.43
CA GLU A 19 -5.74 -5.54 -4.63
C GLU A 19 -6.14 -4.06 -4.45
N ALA A 20 -5.17 -3.17 -4.27
CA ALA A 20 -5.43 -1.75 -4.13
C ALA A 20 -6.07 -1.18 -5.40
N VAL A 21 -5.57 -1.57 -6.57
CA VAL A 21 -6.14 -1.15 -7.86
C VAL A 21 -7.59 -1.66 -7.97
N ALA A 22 -7.82 -2.94 -7.67
CA ALA A 22 -9.16 -3.52 -7.73
C ALA A 22 -10.13 -2.81 -6.79
N GLU A 23 -9.70 -2.51 -5.56
CA GLU A 23 -10.53 -1.81 -4.59
C GLU A 23 -10.82 -0.37 -4.99
N SER A 24 -9.83 0.33 -5.55
CA SER A 24 -10.03 1.69 -6.04
C SER A 24 -11.07 1.74 -7.15
N LEU A 25 -10.99 0.81 -8.09
CA LEU A 25 -11.98 0.74 -9.17
C LEU A 25 -13.37 0.39 -8.65
N ARG A 26 -13.46 -0.61 -7.77
CA ARG A 26 -14.72 -1.05 -7.23
C ARG A 26 -15.42 0.04 -6.42
N ARG A 27 -14.66 0.80 -5.67
CA ARG A 27 -15.18 1.87 -4.80
C ARG A 27 -15.28 3.23 -5.48
N SER A 28 -14.71 3.34 -6.68
CA SER A 28 -14.58 4.63 -7.38
C SER A 28 -13.88 5.68 -6.51
N GLU A 29 -12.78 5.28 -5.88
CA GLU A 29 -12.00 6.14 -5.01
C GLU A 29 -10.58 6.29 -5.56
N PRO A 30 -9.95 7.46 -5.37
CA PRO A 30 -8.56 7.63 -5.79
C PRO A 30 -7.61 6.80 -4.95
N LEU A 31 -6.44 6.54 -5.51
CA LEU A 31 -5.40 5.74 -4.89
C LEU A 31 -4.18 6.60 -4.59
N ILE A 32 -3.69 6.54 -3.36
CA ILE A 32 -2.43 7.16 -2.98
C ILE A 32 -1.44 6.06 -2.66
N ALA A 33 -0.37 6.00 -3.43
CA ALA A 33 0.75 5.11 -3.16
C ALA A 33 1.72 5.82 -2.22
N VAL A 34 1.92 5.26 -1.04
CA VAL A 34 2.84 5.81 -0.04
C VAL A 34 4.14 5.04 -0.11
N SER A 35 5.20 5.73 -0.52
CA SER A 35 6.55 5.17 -0.56
C SER A 35 7.27 5.56 0.72
N ALA A 36 7.26 4.66 1.70
CA ALA A 36 7.82 4.91 3.02
C ALA A 36 9.17 4.23 3.23
N TRP A 37 9.61 3.46 2.25
CA TRP A 37 10.89 2.77 2.31
C TRP A 37 11.93 3.61 1.56
N ARG A 38 12.97 3.97 2.23
CA ARG A 38 13.80 5.16 1.99
C ARG A 38 14.76 5.17 0.84
N ASP A 39 14.95 4.06 0.19
CA ASP A 39 16.09 3.98 -0.72
C ASP A 39 15.87 4.68 -2.05
N HIS A 40 14.64 5.08 -2.35
CA HIS A 40 14.35 5.70 -3.63
C HIS A 40 13.23 6.72 -3.51
N ALA A 41 13.51 7.94 -3.91
CA ALA A 41 12.45 8.88 -4.23
C ALA A 41 11.73 8.33 -5.46
N LEU A 42 10.54 7.79 -5.27
CA LEU A 42 9.73 7.28 -6.38
C LEU A 42 8.90 8.41 -6.96
N ASP A 43 8.93 8.57 -8.27
CA ASP A 43 8.07 9.54 -8.92
C ASP A 43 6.76 8.88 -9.37
N LEU A 44 5.79 9.73 -9.69
CA LEU A 44 4.47 9.29 -10.11
C LEU A 44 4.53 8.43 -11.37
N GLN A 45 5.39 8.76 -12.32
CA GLN A 45 5.48 8.01 -13.58
C GLN A 45 5.95 6.58 -13.34
N ARG A 46 6.95 6.42 -12.49
CA ARG A 46 7.46 5.09 -12.16
C ARG A 46 6.41 4.23 -11.47
N VAL A 47 5.73 4.80 -10.48
CA VAL A 47 4.68 4.07 -9.75
C VAL A 47 3.53 3.73 -10.68
N ARG A 48 3.06 4.69 -11.47
CA ARG A 48 1.97 4.45 -12.42
C ARG A 48 2.33 3.37 -13.43
N HIS A 49 3.55 3.43 -13.97
CA HIS A 49 4.02 2.42 -14.93
C HIS A 49 4.03 1.03 -14.30
N HIS A 50 4.52 0.92 -13.07
CA HIS A 50 4.56 -0.35 -12.36
C HIS A 50 3.15 -0.89 -12.08
N LEU A 51 2.25 -0.04 -11.62
CA LEU A 51 0.86 -0.45 -11.35
C LEU A 51 0.15 -0.89 -12.62
N GLU A 52 0.35 -0.19 -13.73
CA GLU A 52 -0.27 -0.56 -15.00
C GLU A 52 0.29 -1.87 -15.56
N ALA A 53 1.56 -2.16 -15.27
CA ALA A 53 2.15 -3.45 -15.65
C ALA A 53 1.54 -4.60 -14.84
N LEU A 54 1.21 -4.35 -13.58
CA LEU A 54 0.57 -5.36 -12.72
C LEU A 54 -0.92 -5.51 -13.02
N ALA A 55 -1.60 -4.40 -13.29
CA ALA A 55 -3.04 -4.34 -13.52
C ALA A 55 -3.31 -3.24 -14.55
N PRO A 56 -3.51 -3.60 -15.83
CA PRO A 56 -3.70 -2.60 -16.89
C PRO A 56 -4.82 -1.61 -16.64
N GLU A 57 -5.85 -2.01 -15.92
CA GLU A 57 -6.97 -1.14 -15.54
C GLU A 57 -6.56 0.00 -14.60
N ALA A 58 -5.36 -0.03 -14.05
CA ALA A 58 -4.83 1.08 -13.26
C ALA A 58 -4.71 2.37 -14.07
N ALA A 59 -4.65 2.27 -15.40
CA ALA A 59 -4.62 3.44 -16.27
C ALA A 59 -5.84 4.35 -16.09
N GLU A 60 -6.95 3.80 -15.60
CA GLU A 60 -8.19 4.55 -15.39
C GLU A 60 -8.26 5.23 -14.01
N LEU A 61 -7.27 4.97 -13.15
CA LEU A 61 -7.30 5.47 -11.79
C LEU A 61 -6.67 6.85 -11.64
N ASP A 62 -7.18 7.59 -10.69
CA ASP A 62 -6.54 8.79 -10.19
C ASP A 62 -5.53 8.34 -9.13
N ILE A 63 -4.24 8.44 -9.47
CA ILE A 63 -3.15 7.96 -8.62
C ILE A 63 -2.27 9.13 -8.22
N ALA A 64 -1.99 9.22 -6.91
CA ALA A 64 -0.98 10.13 -6.39
C ALA A 64 0.10 9.32 -5.68
N VAL A 65 1.29 9.88 -5.59
CA VAL A 65 2.42 9.27 -4.89
C VAL A 65 2.90 10.22 -3.81
N VAL A 66 3.06 9.69 -2.61
CA VAL A 66 3.55 10.46 -1.46
C VAL A 66 4.77 9.75 -0.89
N THR A 67 5.83 10.52 -0.66
CA THR A 67 7.02 10.03 0.02
C THR A 67 7.16 10.83 1.32
N PRO A 68 6.59 10.34 2.42
CA PRO A 68 6.63 11.08 3.68
C PRO A 68 8.04 11.15 4.25
N ASP A 69 8.32 12.25 4.94
CA ASP A 69 9.59 12.44 5.61
C ASP A 69 9.53 11.88 7.04
N LEU A 70 9.25 10.57 7.13
CA LEU A 70 9.19 9.85 8.41
C LEU A 70 10.06 8.61 8.30
N HIS A 71 10.71 8.27 9.42
CA HIS A 71 11.64 7.15 9.45
C HIS A 71 10.92 5.79 9.49
N ASP A 72 9.78 5.72 10.16
CA ASP A 72 9.05 4.48 10.34
C ASP A 72 7.96 4.36 9.28
N PRO A 73 7.98 3.28 8.45
CA PRO A 73 6.96 3.12 7.41
C PRO A 73 5.53 3.05 7.94
N SER A 74 5.32 2.43 9.10
CA SER A 74 3.97 2.35 9.67
C SER A 74 3.45 3.71 10.08
N ASP A 75 4.30 4.56 10.68
CA ASP A 75 3.93 5.93 11.03
C ASP A 75 3.55 6.73 9.78
N ALA A 76 4.34 6.59 8.73
CA ALA A 76 4.10 7.30 7.47
C ALA A 76 2.74 6.94 6.88
N ILE A 77 2.42 5.66 6.86
CA ILE A 77 1.18 5.17 6.29
C ILE A 77 -0.02 5.58 7.14
N ILE A 78 0.08 5.42 8.46
CA ILE A 78 -1.00 5.77 9.38
C ILE A 78 -1.28 7.27 9.32
N GLN A 79 -0.23 8.09 9.33
CA GLN A 79 -0.38 9.53 9.27
C GLN A 79 -1.02 9.99 7.95
N GLU A 80 -0.58 9.42 6.83
CA GLU A 80 -1.15 9.78 5.52
C GLU A 80 -2.61 9.37 5.43
N ALA A 81 -2.96 8.20 5.97
CA ALA A 81 -4.35 7.75 6.00
C ALA A 81 -5.23 8.69 6.81
N GLN A 82 -4.74 9.18 7.93
CA GLN A 82 -5.47 10.16 8.75
C GLN A 82 -5.63 11.49 8.03
N ARG A 83 -4.55 11.97 7.43
CA ARG A 83 -4.54 13.25 6.71
C ARG A 83 -5.51 13.25 5.53
N GLU A 84 -5.59 12.15 4.81
CA GLU A 84 -6.43 12.01 3.62
C GLU A 84 -7.82 11.46 3.91
N ASN A 85 -8.14 11.21 5.17
CA ASN A 85 -9.40 10.60 5.55
C ASN A 85 -9.66 9.32 4.75
N ALA A 86 -8.69 8.41 4.79
CA ALA A 86 -8.73 7.20 3.99
C ALA A 86 -9.85 6.26 4.42
N SER A 87 -10.44 5.57 3.44
CA SER A 87 -11.43 4.53 3.69
C SER A 87 -10.78 3.17 3.89
N LEU A 88 -9.55 2.99 3.37
CA LEU A 88 -8.88 1.70 3.39
C LEU A 88 -7.38 1.90 3.26
N ILE A 89 -6.64 1.10 4.01
CA ILE A 89 -5.19 0.92 3.83
C ILE A 89 -4.97 -0.49 3.30
N VAL A 90 -4.19 -0.63 2.22
CA VAL A 90 -3.82 -1.93 1.66
C VAL A 90 -2.34 -2.15 1.89
N VAL A 91 -2.00 -3.26 2.53
CA VAL A 91 -0.61 -3.58 2.89
C VAL A 91 -0.32 -5.06 2.61
N GLY A 92 0.87 -5.35 2.09
CA GLY A 92 1.30 -6.71 1.84
C GLY A 92 1.82 -7.38 3.11
N LEU A 93 1.52 -8.66 3.24
CA LEU A 93 2.03 -9.47 4.34
C LEU A 93 3.29 -10.20 3.91
N HIS A 94 4.37 -9.99 4.63
CA HIS A 94 5.62 -10.66 4.36
C HIS A 94 5.70 -11.97 5.13
N ARG A 95 5.97 -13.06 4.40
CA ARG A 95 6.20 -14.34 5.03
C ARG A 95 7.66 -14.45 5.48
N ARG A 96 7.87 -14.55 6.78
CA ARG A 96 9.18 -14.92 7.31
C ARG A 96 9.04 -16.27 7.96
N SER A 97 8.99 -17.33 7.16
CA SER A 97 8.70 -18.60 7.76
C SER A 97 9.72 -19.66 7.37
N ARG A 98 10.52 -20.06 8.33
CA ARG A 98 11.25 -21.32 8.28
C ARG A 98 10.37 -22.51 8.68
N VAL A 99 9.17 -22.23 9.22
CA VAL A 99 8.28 -23.28 9.77
C VAL A 99 6.84 -23.16 9.24
N GLY A 100 6.63 -22.49 8.11
CA GLY A 100 5.30 -22.38 7.51
C GLY A 100 4.33 -21.47 8.23
N LYS A 101 4.76 -20.76 9.26
CA LYS A 101 3.90 -19.83 9.98
C LYS A 101 3.88 -18.47 9.28
N LEU A 102 2.68 -17.90 9.19
CA LEU A 102 2.52 -16.52 8.73
C LEU A 102 2.93 -15.58 9.84
N PHE A 103 3.94 -14.78 9.56
CA PHE A 103 4.29 -13.68 10.43
C PHE A 103 3.76 -12.39 9.83
N LEU A 104 2.98 -11.66 10.62
CA LEU A 104 2.77 -10.26 10.34
C LEU A 104 4.09 -9.55 10.58
N GLY A 105 4.64 -8.91 9.55
CA GLY A 105 5.77 -8.03 9.76
C GLY A 105 5.39 -6.91 10.73
N SER A 106 6.38 -6.32 11.38
CA SER A 106 6.15 -5.26 12.36
C SER A 106 5.35 -4.08 11.80
N THR A 107 5.61 -3.72 10.55
CA THR A 107 4.88 -2.64 9.88
C THR A 107 3.40 -2.95 9.73
N ALA A 108 3.08 -4.13 9.20
CA ALA A 108 1.68 -4.55 9.01
C ALA A 108 0.96 -4.68 10.35
N GLN A 109 1.61 -5.27 11.33
CA GLN A 109 1.05 -5.43 12.67
C GLN A 109 0.67 -4.08 13.28
N ARG A 110 1.58 -3.11 13.20
CA ARG A 110 1.34 -1.79 13.76
C ARG A 110 0.20 -1.07 13.04
N ILE A 111 0.16 -1.18 11.71
CA ILE A 111 -0.92 -0.59 10.92
C ILE A 111 -2.27 -1.18 11.34
N LEU A 112 -2.34 -2.52 11.49
CA LEU A 112 -3.57 -3.19 11.89
C LEU A 112 -4.05 -2.75 13.28
N LEU A 113 -3.12 -2.50 14.19
CA LEU A 113 -3.46 -2.12 15.57
C LEU A 113 -3.81 -0.64 15.73
N GLU A 114 -3.19 0.24 14.92
CA GLU A 114 -3.28 1.68 15.15
C GLU A 114 -4.04 2.45 14.07
N ALA A 115 -4.37 1.83 12.95
CA ALA A 115 -5.11 2.52 11.90
C ALA A 115 -6.51 2.91 12.37
N THR A 116 -6.98 4.07 11.91
CA THR A 116 -8.32 4.54 12.23
C THR A 116 -9.34 4.21 11.12
N CYS A 117 -8.92 3.47 10.12
CA CYS A 117 -9.77 3.00 9.03
C CYS A 117 -9.57 1.49 8.82
N SER A 118 -10.34 0.92 7.91
CA SER A 118 -10.18 -0.49 7.55
C SER A 118 -8.81 -0.76 6.94
N VAL A 119 -8.29 -1.95 7.18
CA VAL A 119 -7.00 -2.38 6.66
C VAL A 119 -7.20 -3.72 5.94
N LEU A 120 -6.72 -3.79 4.72
CA LEU A 120 -6.69 -5.04 3.94
C LEU A 120 -5.24 -5.50 3.89
N ALA A 121 -4.97 -6.61 4.57
CA ALA A 121 -3.65 -7.23 4.57
C ALA A 121 -3.64 -8.34 3.53
N VAL A 122 -2.76 -8.23 2.54
CA VAL A 122 -2.77 -9.08 1.35
C VAL A 122 -1.63 -10.07 1.40
N ARG A 123 -1.95 -11.33 1.16
CA ARG A 123 -0.96 -12.42 1.07
C ARG A 123 -0.57 -12.63 -0.39
N SER A 124 0.71 -12.86 -0.63
CA SER A 124 1.16 -13.30 -1.94
C SER A 124 1.09 -14.83 -1.99
N GLY A 125 0.30 -15.32 -2.89
CA GLY A 125 0.22 -16.74 -3.20
C GLY A 125 -0.26 -17.67 -2.11
#